data_574e2f299a5747dfed1722793d840fda
#
_entry.id   574e2f299a5747dfed1722793d840fda
#
_cell.length_a   1.000
_cell.length_b   1.000
_cell.length_c   1.000
_cell.angle_alpha   90.00
_cell.angle_beta   90.00
_cell.angle_gamma   90.00
#
_symmetry.space_group_name_H-M   'P 1'
#
loop_
_entity.id
_entity.type
_entity.pdbx_description
1 polymer ?
#
loop_
_entity_poly.entity_id
_entity_poly.type
_entity_poly.pdbx_seq_one_letter_code
_entity_poly.pdbx_strand_id
1 'polypeptide(L)'
;WSESTTDDLSVNDVCPLAISDFALSALANTYCVFYNKRLAENYGITDLYDIVNEGKWTIDKVLSLTKDIYTDLDADNTANGADLYGFISTARSSLNTYLWSFGGHVLEKDANGDVSLVYHSPKTNDFIEKLCSFYFDNQGIYINSKEPEYSSFFALEKFTNNEAVFINGAIGNSVEYLRSMEDDYGIIPYPKWDEAQ
;
A
#
# COMPACT_ATOMS: atom_id res chain seq x y z
N TRP A 1 10.72 -19.19 13.97
CA TRP A 1 10.09 -18.19 14.86
C TRP A 1 10.97 -16.95 14.86
N SER A 2 10.37 -15.79 14.64
CA SER A 2 11.07 -14.52 14.83
C SER A 2 11.09 -14.19 16.33
N GLU A 3 12.26 -14.03 16.92
CA GLU A 3 12.40 -13.62 18.34
C GLU A 3 11.73 -12.27 18.57
N SER A 4 11.96 -11.29 17.68
CA SER A 4 11.35 -9.97 17.77
C SER A 4 9.83 -10.02 17.74
N THR A 5 9.25 -10.84 16.86
CA THR A 5 7.78 -10.99 16.78
C THR A 5 7.21 -11.61 18.05
N THR A 6 7.92 -12.58 18.64
CA THR A 6 7.49 -13.19 19.90
C THR A 6 7.54 -12.18 21.04
N ASP A 7 8.59 -11.38 21.12
CA ASP A 7 8.74 -10.32 22.12
C ASP A 7 7.65 -9.25 21.96
N ASP A 8 7.38 -8.80 20.73
CA ASP A 8 6.34 -7.81 20.43
C ASP A 8 4.93 -8.29 20.81
N LEU A 9 4.65 -9.57 20.62
CA LEU A 9 3.35 -10.18 20.92
C LEU A 9 3.19 -10.63 22.37
N SER A 10 4.25 -10.62 23.17
CA SER A 10 4.21 -11.04 24.58
C SER A 10 3.77 -9.89 25.49
N VAL A 11 2.91 -10.18 26.43
CA VAL A 11 2.48 -9.26 27.52
C VAL A 11 2.63 -9.98 28.84
N ASN A 12 3.39 -9.44 29.78
CA ASN A 12 3.69 -10.05 31.08
C ASN A 12 4.21 -11.49 30.94
N ASP A 13 5.21 -11.72 30.09
CA ASP A 13 5.81 -13.01 29.78
C ASP A 13 4.86 -14.06 29.17
N VAL A 14 3.66 -13.66 28.76
CA VAL A 14 2.68 -14.51 28.10
C VAL A 14 2.58 -14.12 26.63
N CYS A 15 2.90 -15.03 25.71
CA CYS A 15 2.71 -14.87 24.28
C CYS A 15 1.42 -15.58 23.85
N PRO A 16 0.28 -14.86 23.70
CA PRO A 16 -1.00 -15.47 23.36
C PRO A 16 -1.14 -15.86 21.88
N LEU A 17 -0.25 -15.33 21.04
CA LEU A 17 -0.24 -15.53 19.60
C LEU A 17 1.15 -15.95 19.14
N ALA A 18 1.21 -16.87 18.18
CA ALA A 18 2.46 -17.28 17.58
C ALA A 18 2.36 -17.22 16.06
N ILE A 19 3.35 -16.58 15.42
CA ILE A 19 3.49 -16.54 13.98
C ILE A 19 4.81 -17.22 13.62
N SER A 20 4.79 -18.11 12.64
CA SER A 20 5.99 -18.81 12.19
C SER A 20 6.17 -18.68 10.68
N ASP A 21 7.37 -18.93 10.21
CA ASP A 21 7.72 -18.93 8.78
C ASP A 21 6.99 -20.03 7.99
N PHE A 22 6.36 -20.99 8.68
CA PHE A 22 5.48 -21.99 8.08
C PHE A 22 4.04 -21.50 7.90
N ALA A 23 3.70 -20.35 8.43
CA ALA A 23 2.36 -19.78 8.27
C ALA A 23 2.23 -19.13 6.88
N LEU A 24 1.83 -19.91 5.88
CA LEU A 24 1.59 -19.41 4.52
C LEU A 24 0.65 -18.19 4.52
N SER A 25 -0.30 -18.14 5.44
CA SER A 25 -1.18 -16.99 5.61
C SER A 25 -0.46 -15.70 6.00
N ALA A 26 0.64 -15.78 6.76
CA ALA A 26 1.44 -14.61 7.09
C ALA A 26 2.11 -14.03 5.83
N LEU A 27 2.68 -14.89 4.98
CA LEU A 27 3.26 -14.49 3.71
C LEU A 27 2.18 -13.96 2.75
N ALA A 28 1.07 -14.67 2.60
CA ALA A 28 -0.01 -14.28 1.71
C ALA A 28 -0.64 -12.93 2.08
N ASN A 29 -0.71 -12.60 3.38
CA ASN A 29 -1.25 -11.34 3.87
C ASN A 29 -0.18 -10.24 4.06
N THR A 30 1.06 -10.45 3.65
CA THR A 30 2.05 -9.38 3.59
C THR A 30 1.66 -8.38 2.50
N TYR A 31 1.53 -7.12 2.87
CA TYR A 31 1.12 -6.06 1.94
C TYR A 31 2.31 -5.54 1.13
N CYS A 32 2.05 -5.27 -0.14
CA CYS A 32 3.01 -4.74 -1.10
C CYS A 32 2.33 -3.78 -2.09
N VAL A 33 3.10 -3.22 -2.99
CA VAL A 33 2.61 -2.48 -4.16
C VAL A 33 2.92 -3.31 -5.40
N PHE A 34 1.91 -3.58 -6.20
CA PHE A 34 2.07 -4.13 -7.55
C PHE A 34 2.13 -2.99 -8.55
N TYR A 35 2.90 -3.16 -9.62
CA TYR A 35 2.90 -2.22 -10.73
C TYR A 35 2.84 -2.95 -12.07
N ASN A 36 2.06 -2.42 -13.01
CA ASN A 36 2.01 -2.89 -14.38
C ASN A 36 3.24 -2.40 -15.13
N LYS A 37 4.09 -3.32 -15.59
CA LYS A 37 5.37 -2.97 -16.22
C LYS A 37 5.18 -2.21 -17.53
N ARG A 38 4.24 -2.65 -18.38
CA ARG A 38 3.98 -1.99 -19.65
C ARG A 38 3.44 -0.57 -19.48
N LEU A 39 2.49 -0.36 -18.55
CA LEU A 39 1.98 0.97 -18.27
C LEU A 39 3.06 1.85 -17.65
N ALA A 40 3.85 1.33 -16.71
CA ALA A 40 4.96 2.08 -16.13
C ALA A 40 5.94 2.57 -17.20
N GLU A 41 6.35 1.71 -18.13
CA GLU A 41 7.21 2.08 -19.26
C GLU A 41 6.56 3.15 -20.17
N ASN A 42 5.26 3.02 -20.47
CA ASN A 42 4.53 4.00 -21.29
C ASN A 42 4.52 5.40 -20.67
N TYR A 43 4.52 5.49 -19.35
CA TYR A 43 4.60 6.77 -18.61
C TYR A 43 6.04 7.15 -18.22
N GLY A 44 7.06 6.45 -18.74
CA GLY A 44 8.46 6.75 -18.48
C GLY A 44 8.93 6.41 -17.06
N ILE A 45 8.20 5.55 -16.38
CA ILE A 45 8.54 5.06 -15.03
C ILE A 45 9.42 3.83 -15.19
N THR A 46 10.72 4.00 -15.02
CA THR A 46 11.75 2.96 -15.13
C THR A 46 12.48 2.82 -13.80
N ASP A 47 13.30 1.77 -13.69
CA ASP A 47 14.26 1.57 -12.60
C ASP A 47 13.64 1.55 -11.18
N LEU A 48 12.37 1.11 -11.05
CA LEU A 48 11.66 1.08 -9.78
C LEU A 48 12.40 0.24 -8.72
N TYR A 49 13.01 -0.88 -9.11
CA TYR A 49 13.78 -1.70 -8.19
C TYR A 49 15.05 -0.99 -7.70
N ASP A 50 15.68 -0.18 -8.54
CA ASP A 50 16.84 0.62 -8.14
C ASP A 50 16.44 1.74 -7.18
N ILE A 51 15.32 2.41 -7.44
CA ILE A 51 14.73 3.41 -6.52
C ILE A 51 14.46 2.80 -5.14
N VAL A 52 13.92 1.58 -5.11
CA VAL A 52 13.67 0.84 -3.85
C VAL A 52 15.00 0.48 -3.16
N ASN A 53 15.96 -0.09 -3.89
CA ASN A 53 17.26 -0.51 -3.35
C ASN A 53 18.10 0.65 -2.85
N GLU A 54 17.97 1.83 -3.47
CA GLU A 54 18.62 3.07 -3.03
C GLU A 54 17.92 3.74 -1.84
N GLY A 55 16.82 3.16 -1.35
CA GLY A 55 16.05 3.71 -0.24
C GLY A 55 15.24 4.96 -0.59
N LYS A 56 15.02 5.25 -1.85
CA LYS A 56 14.31 6.44 -2.36
C LYS A 56 12.82 6.20 -2.63
N TRP A 57 12.31 5.01 -2.37
CA TRP A 57 10.90 4.68 -2.56
C TRP A 57 10.07 5.21 -1.38
N THR A 58 9.70 6.47 -1.46
CA THR A 58 8.91 7.20 -0.46
C THR A 58 7.53 7.53 -0.98
N ILE A 59 6.60 7.91 -0.09
CA ILE A 59 5.25 8.35 -0.50
C ILE A 59 5.30 9.58 -1.44
N ASP A 60 6.24 10.49 -1.22
CA ASP A 60 6.45 11.65 -2.10
C ASP A 60 6.97 11.21 -3.48
N LYS A 61 7.81 10.18 -3.52
CA LYS A 61 8.26 9.60 -4.79
C LYS A 61 7.11 8.97 -5.56
N VAL A 62 6.25 8.18 -4.89
CA VAL A 62 5.04 7.64 -5.51
C VAL A 62 4.17 8.74 -6.07
N LEU A 63 3.90 9.78 -5.27
CA LEU A 63 3.11 10.93 -5.71
C LEU A 63 3.72 11.59 -6.96
N SER A 64 5.03 11.82 -6.95
CA SER A 64 5.72 12.46 -8.09
C SER A 64 5.61 11.67 -9.39
N LEU A 65 5.50 10.34 -9.30
CA LEU A 65 5.39 9.45 -10.45
C LEU A 65 3.94 9.29 -10.95
N THR A 66 2.93 9.53 -10.10
CA THR A 66 1.56 9.10 -10.38
C THR A 66 0.53 10.22 -10.46
N LYS A 67 0.79 11.38 -9.84
CA LYS A 67 -0.20 12.46 -9.67
C LYS A 67 -0.84 12.99 -10.97
N ASP A 68 -0.11 12.93 -12.08
CA ASP A 68 -0.54 13.45 -13.39
C ASP A 68 -0.98 12.33 -14.35
N ILE A 69 -0.98 11.05 -13.90
CA ILE A 69 -1.42 9.93 -14.72
C ILE A 69 -2.92 9.71 -14.51
N TYR A 70 -3.68 10.22 -15.46
CA TYR A 70 -5.13 10.07 -15.53
C TYR A 70 -5.58 9.98 -16.98
N THR A 71 -6.52 9.11 -17.28
CA THR A 71 -7.18 9.04 -18.59
C THR A 71 -8.66 8.73 -18.38
N ASP A 72 -9.51 9.63 -18.88
CA ASP A 72 -10.95 9.43 -18.99
C ASP A 72 -11.22 8.39 -20.09
N LEU A 73 -11.58 7.17 -19.69
CA LEU A 73 -11.77 6.06 -20.61
C LEU A 73 -13.17 5.99 -21.22
N ASP A 74 -14.18 6.49 -20.53
CA ASP A 74 -15.57 6.49 -20.99
C ASP A 74 -16.00 7.82 -21.63
N ALA A 75 -15.13 8.83 -21.60
CA ALA A 75 -15.32 10.14 -22.19
C ALA A 75 -16.52 10.93 -21.59
N ASP A 76 -16.83 10.69 -20.31
CA ASP A 76 -17.89 11.39 -19.60
C ASP A 76 -17.43 12.70 -18.94
N ASN A 77 -16.14 13.00 -18.97
CA ASN A 77 -15.46 14.14 -18.34
C ASN A 77 -15.60 14.19 -16.81
N THR A 78 -15.83 13.04 -16.18
CA THR A 78 -16.00 12.92 -14.73
C THR A 78 -15.00 11.90 -14.20
N ALA A 79 -14.08 12.33 -13.33
CA ALA A 79 -13.13 11.40 -12.70
C ALA A 79 -13.85 10.44 -11.75
N ASN A 80 -13.96 9.19 -12.15
CA ASN A 80 -14.70 8.15 -11.45
C ASN A 80 -14.02 6.76 -11.56
N GLY A 81 -14.72 5.73 -11.11
CA GLY A 81 -14.20 4.36 -11.14
C GLY A 81 -14.06 3.74 -12.54
N ALA A 82 -14.53 4.36 -13.62
CA ALA A 82 -14.40 3.84 -14.98
C ALA A 82 -13.05 4.20 -15.64
N ASP A 83 -12.26 5.09 -15.03
CA ASP A 83 -11.07 5.70 -15.64
C ASP A 83 -9.75 4.99 -15.32
N LEU A 84 -8.68 5.38 -16.02
CA LEU A 84 -7.32 4.94 -15.74
C LEU A 84 -6.61 5.91 -14.79
N TYR A 85 -5.89 5.35 -13.83
CA TYR A 85 -5.15 6.11 -12.81
C TYR A 85 -3.69 5.67 -12.67
N GLY A 86 -2.86 6.59 -12.22
CA GLY A 86 -1.48 6.29 -11.84
C GLY A 86 -1.40 5.37 -10.63
N PHE A 87 -2.22 5.60 -9.61
CA PHE A 87 -2.27 4.77 -8.42
C PHE A 87 -3.72 4.52 -7.99
N ILE A 88 -4.04 3.27 -7.73
CA ILE A 88 -5.35 2.88 -7.22
C ILE A 88 -5.21 2.13 -5.90
N SER A 89 -6.12 2.37 -4.97
CA SER A 89 -6.10 1.72 -3.65
C SER A 89 -7.46 1.19 -3.26
N THR A 90 -7.44 0.05 -2.57
CA THR A 90 -8.59 -0.40 -1.80
C THR A 90 -8.64 0.35 -0.48
N ALA A 91 -9.85 0.61 0.02
CA ALA A 91 -10.04 1.22 1.33
C ALA A 91 -9.64 0.28 2.50
N ARG A 92 -9.54 0.82 3.71
CA ARG A 92 -9.33 0.14 4.99
C ARG A 92 -7.95 -0.51 5.15
N SER A 93 -7.83 -1.84 4.97
CA SER A 93 -6.59 -2.58 5.33
C SER A 93 -5.36 -2.07 4.59
N SER A 94 -5.51 -1.68 3.33
CA SER A 94 -4.43 -1.06 2.57
C SER A 94 -3.98 0.28 3.14
N LEU A 95 -4.90 1.07 3.68
CA LEU A 95 -4.58 2.35 4.33
C LEU A 95 -3.88 2.14 5.68
N ASN A 96 -4.33 1.17 6.47
CA ASN A 96 -3.72 0.88 7.77
C ASN A 96 -2.25 0.48 7.64
N THR A 97 -1.86 -0.17 6.53
CA THR A 97 -0.48 -0.61 6.28
C THR A 97 0.50 0.57 6.20
N TYR A 98 0.04 1.75 5.78
CA TYR A 98 0.90 2.94 5.76
C TYR A 98 1.39 3.36 7.15
N LEU A 99 0.61 3.13 8.21
CA LEU A 99 1.08 3.42 9.57
C LEU A 99 2.40 2.70 9.86
N TRP A 100 2.46 1.41 9.51
CA TRP A 100 3.65 0.58 9.72
C TRP A 100 4.79 0.94 8.76
N SER A 101 4.49 1.15 7.48
CA SER A 101 5.50 1.52 6.50
C SER A 101 6.11 2.90 6.76
N PHE A 102 5.41 3.78 7.47
CA PHE A 102 5.91 5.08 7.91
C PHE A 102 6.60 5.04 9.28
N GLY A 103 6.79 3.85 9.85
CA GLY A 103 7.42 3.68 11.17
C GLY A 103 6.56 4.18 12.33
N GLY A 104 5.24 4.12 12.18
CA GLY A 104 4.29 4.38 13.26
C GLY A 104 3.92 3.11 14.02
N HIS A 105 3.38 3.28 15.21
CA HIS A 105 2.90 2.21 16.08
C HIS A 105 1.55 2.55 16.67
N VAL A 106 0.76 1.52 16.99
CA VAL A 106 -0.51 1.69 17.74
C VAL A 106 -0.25 1.59 19.23
N LEU A 107 0.60 0.64 19.61
CA LEU A 107 0.96 0.36 20.99
C LEU A 107 2.49 0.37 21.12
N GLU A 108 2.98 0.79 22.27
CA GLU A 108 4.39 0.67 22.64
C GLU A 108 4.51 0.06 24.03
N LYS A 109 5.57 -0.74 24.25
CA LYS A 109 5.95 -1.25 25.56
C LYS A 109 7.05 -0.38 26.14
N ASP A 110 6.95 -0.08 27.42
CA ASP A 110 8.04 0.52 28.17
C ASP A 110 9.07 -0.53 28.64
N ALA A 111 10.10 -0.08 29.33
CA ALA A 111 11.17 -0.96 29.86
C ALA A 111 10.68 -1.97 30.92
N ASN A 112 9.50 -1.78 31.51
CA ASN A 112 8.90 -2.68 32.47
C ASN A 112 7.94 -3.69 31.80
N GLY A 113 7.67 -3.54 30.50
CA GLY A 113 6.71 -4.34 29.76
C GLY A 113 5.27 -3.79 29.79
N ASP A 114 5.06 -2.61 30.39
CA ASP A 114 3.75 -1.97 30.41
C ASP A 114 3.40 -1.43 29.03
N VAL A 115 2.18 -1.74 28.56
CA VAL A 115 1.71 -1.39 27.22
C VAL A 115 0.91 -0.08 27.27
N SER A 116 1.24 0.84 26.38
CA SER A 116 0.54 2.12 26.22
C SER A 116 0.06 2.33 24.79
N LEU A 117 -1.08 3.04 24.63
CA LEU A 117 -1.61 3.43 23.33
C LEU A 117 -0.90 4.71 22.88
N VAL A 118 -0.16 4.63 21.75
CA VAL A 118 0.61 5.74 21.18
C VAL A 118 0.06 6.25 19.84
N TYR A 119 -1.06 5.70 19.39
CA TYR A 119 -1.70 6.06 18.11
C TYR A 119 -2.04 7.56 18.00
N HIS A 120 -2.45 8.20 19.08
CA HIS A 120 -2.72 9.64 19.13
C HIS A 120 -1.45 10.45 19.35
N SER A 121 -0.62 10.54 18.33
CA SER A 121 0.62 11.33 18.37
C SER A 121 0.63 12.39 17.26
N PRO A 122 1.40 13.48 17.40
CA PRO A 122 1.61 14.44 16.31
C PRO A 122 2.10 13.75 15.03
N LYS A 123 3.00 12.78 15.15
CA LYS A 123 3.51 12.00 14.02
C LYS A 123 2.41 11.24 13.27
N THR A 124 1.46 10.64 13.99
CA THR A 124 0.31 9.96 13.38
C THR A 124 -0.60 10.96 12.66
N ASN A 125 -0.79 12.16 13.21
CA ASN A 125 -1.56 13.20 12.54
C ASN A 125 -0.90 13.62 11.23
N ASP A 126 0.44 13.82 11.23
CA ASP A 126 1.19 14.14 10.00
C ASP A 126 1.03 13.05 8.94
N PHE A 127 1.04 11.76 9.36
CA PHE A 127 0.79 10.63 8.45
C PHE A 127 -0.60 10.68 7.84
N ILE A 128 -1.62 10.94 8.64
CA ILE A 128 -3.02 11.03 8.18
C ILE A 128 -3.18 12.20 7.22
N GLU A 129 -2.65 13.37 7.55
CA GLU A 129 -2.72 14.57 6.69
C GLU A 129 -2.05 14.31 5.34
N LYS A 130 -0.85 13.71 5.34
CA LYS A 130 -0.15 13.35 4.09
C LYS A 130 -0.92 12.34 3.26
N LEU A 131 -1.52 11.30 3.87
CA LEU A 131 -2.33 10.32 3.17
C LEU A 131 -3.63 10.94 2.63
N CYS A 132 -4.26 11.83 3.38
CA CYS A 132 -5.43 12.56 2.88
C CYS A 132 -5.06 13.38 1.63
N SER A 133 -3.98 14.15 1.69
CA SER A 133 -3.51 14.90 0.53
C SER A 133 -3.13 13.98 -0.64
N PHE A 134 -2.43 12.87 -0.38
CA PHE A 134 -2.09 11.89 -1.41
C PHE A 134 -3.33 11.36 -2.14
N TYR A 135 -4.36 10.94 -1.40
CA TYR A 135 -5.53 10.28 -1.99
C TYR A 135 -6.61 11.22 -2.52
N PHE A 136 -6.70 12.45 -2.04
CA PHE A 136 -7.84 13.31 -2.34
C PHE A 136 -7.49 14.61 -3.09
N ASP A 137 -6.22 15.03 -3.08
CA ASP A 137 -5.81 16.27 -3.72
C ASP A 137 -5.15 16.04 -5.11
N ASN A 138 -5.11 14.78 -5.58
CA ASN A 138 -4.40 14.42 -6.81
C ASN A 138 -5.31 13.68 -7.79
N GLN A 139 -5.31 14.10 -9.05
CA GLN A 139 -6.14 13.50 -10.09
C GLN A 139 -5.68 12.08 -10.47
N GLY A 140 -4.39 11.83 -10.47
CA GLY A 140 -3.81 10.53 -10.85
C GLY A 140 -3.95 9.43 -9.79
N ILE A 141 -4.67 9.69 -8.68
CA ILE A 141 -4.80 8.76 -7.57
C ILE A 141 -6.27 8.53 -7.25
N TYR A 142 -6.65 7.25 -7.20
CA TYR A 142 -8.02 6.85 -6.93
C TYR A 142 -8.12 5.91 -5.74
N ILE A 143 -9.14 6.08 -4.94
CA ILE A 143 -9.50 5.18 -3.85
C ILE A 143 -10.97 4.78 -3.96
N ASN A 144 -11.26 3.48 -3.97
CA ASN A 144 -12.61 2.96 -4.21
C ASN A 144 -13.64 3.32 -3.11
N SER A 145 -13.21 3.87 -1.99
CA SER A 145 -14.13 4.37 -0.96
C SER A 145 -14.97 5.58 -1.40
N LYS A 146 -14.61 6.21 -2.53
CA LYS A 146 -15.38 7.30 -3.13
C LYS A 146 -16.68 6.82 -3.75
N GLU A 147 -16.79 5.53 -4.06
CA GLU A 147 -17.92 4.90 -4.74
C GLU A 147 -18.40 3.67 -3.96
N PRO A 148 -19.40 3.84 -3.08
CA PRO A 148 -19.82 2.79 -2.13
C PRO A 148 -20.32 1.50 -2.76
N GLU A 149 -20.79 1.54 -4.01
CA GLU A 149 -21.29 0.39 -4.77
C GLU A 149 -20.18 -0.56 -5.22
N TYR A 150 -18.93 -0.10 -5.26
CA TYR A 150 -17.83 -0.95 -5.70
C TYR A 150 -17.35 -1.90 -4.62
N SER A 151 -17.16 -3.15 -5.01
CA SER A 151 -16.63 -4.20 -4.15
C SER A 151 -15.19 -3.94 -3.73
N SER A 152 -14.73 -4.62 -2.68
CA SER A 152 -13.32 -4.59 -2.27
C SER A 152 -12.36 -5.12 -3.34
N PHE A 153 -12.86 -5.84 -4.33
CA PHE A 153 -12.10 -6.38 -5.46
C PHE A 153 -12.03 -5.44 -6.65
N PHE A 154 -12.81 -4.38 -6.67
CA PHE A 154 -12.89 -3.43 -7.77
C PHE A 154 -11.51 -2.89 -8.19
N ALA A 155 -10.67 -2.50 -7.23
CA ALA A 155 -9.34 -2.00 -7.53
C ALA A 155 -8.44 -3.08 -8.18
N LEU A 156 -8.58 -4.35 -7.76
CA LEU A 156 -7.86 -5.46 -8.36
C LEU A 156 -8.34 -5.74 -9.79
N GLU A 157 -9.64 -5.67 -10.04
CA GLU A 157 -10.20 -5.81 -11.39
C GLU A 157 -9.68 -4.72 -12.32
N LYS A 158 -9.65 -3.46 -11.87
CA LYS A 158 -9.07 -2.36 -12.65
C LYS A 158 -7.60 -2.61 -13.00
N PHE A 159 -6.81 -3.05 -12.04
CA PHE A 159 -5.41 -3.32 -12.28
C PHE A 159 -5.21 -4.48 -13.27
N THR A 160 -6.00 -5.56 -13.16
CA THR A 160 -5.95 -6.68 -14.12
C THR A 160 -6.41 -6.29 -15.52
N ASN A 161 -7.30 -5.30 -15.64
CA ASN A 161 -7.76 -4.74 -16.90
C ASN A 161 -6.80 -3.67 -17.48
N ASN A 162 -5.62 -3.47 -16.88
CA ASN A 162 -4.65 -2.45 -17.30
C ASN A 162 -5.18 -1.01 -17.20
N GLU A 163 -5.99 -0.73 -16.19
CA GLU A 163 -6.57 0.59 -15.92
C GLU A 163 -5.91 1.30 -14.72
N ALA A 164 -4.80 0.75 -14.22
CA ALA A 164 -3.97 1.38 -13.20
C ALA A 164 -2.51 1.01 -13.36
N VAL A 165 -1.60 1.99 -13.11
CA VAL A 165 -0.16 1.73 -13.13
C VAL A 165 0.28 1.02 -11.87
N PHE A 166 -0.18 1.49 -10.70
CA PHE A 166 0.14 0.93 -9.40
C PHE A 166 -1.13 0.56 -8.61
N ILE A 167 -1.03 -0.51 -7.84
CA ILE A 167 -2.04 -0.89 -6.84
C ILE A 167 -1.36 -1.41 -5.58
N ASN A 168 -1.88 -1.06 -4.42
CA ASN A 168 -1.49 -1.70 -3.16
C ASN A 168 -2.39 -2.90 -2.85
N GLY A 169 -1.81 -3.95 -2.29
CA GLY A 169 -2.55 -5.16 -1.95
C GLY A 169 -1.68 -6.19 -1.22
N ALA A 170 -2.27 -7.30 -0.86
CA ALA A 170 -1.54 -8.42 -0.26
C ALA A 170 -0.83 -9.26 -1.33
N ILE A 171 0.32 -9.83 -1.01
CA ILE A 171 1.09 -10.70 -1.92
C ILE A 171 0.23 -11.86 -2.45
N GLY A 172 -0.68 -12.41 -1.64
CA GLY A 172 -1.62 -13.45 -2.03
C GLY A 172 -2.46 -13.10 -3.26
N ASN A 173 -2.72 -11.82 -3.51
CA ASN A 173 -3.44 -11.36 -4.71
C ASN A 173 -2.73 -11.77 -6.01
N SER A 174 -1.41 -11.95 -5.97
CA SER A 174 -0.63 -12.43 -7.12
C SER A 174 -1.08 -13.82 -7.60
N VAL A 175 -1.52 -14.65 -6.68
CA VAL A 175 -1.97 -16.04 -6.97
C VAL A 175 -3.47 -16.09 -7.26
N GLU A 176 -4.25 -15.29 -6.54
CA GLU A 176 -5.72 -15.35 -6.58
C GLU A 176 -6.31 -14.53 -7.75
N TYR A 177 -5.79 -13.32 -7.98
CA TYR A 177 -6.39 -12.36 -8.91
C TYR A 177 -5.47 -12.00 -10.09
N LEU A 178 -4.18 -11.79 -9.86
CA LEU A 178 -3.26 -11.31 -10.88
C LEU A 178 -2.68 -12.44 -11.75
N ARG A 179 -2.97 -13.70 -11.42
CA ARG A 179 -2.45 -14.87 -12.16
C ARG A 179 -2.86 -14.89 -13.63
N SER A 180 -4.03 -14.35 -13.96
CA SER A 180 -4.59 -14.33 -15.31
C SER A 180 -4.34 -13.01 -16.06
N MET A 181 -3.59 -12.09 -15.45
CA MET A 181 -3.25 -10.82 -16.07
C MET A 181 -2.38 -11.06 -17.32
N GLU A 182 -2.70 -10.38 -18.42
CA GLU A 182 -1.95 -10.52 -19.67
C GLU A 182 -0.63 -9.77 -19.64
N ASP A 183 -0.62 -8.59 -19.02
CA ASP A 183 0.58 -7.80 -18.85
C ASP A 183 1.44 -8.30 -17.68
N ASP A 184 2.74 -8.22 -17.83
CA ASP A 184 3.69 -8.46 -16.76
C ASP A 184 3.57 -7.38 -15.68
N TYR A 185 3.65 -7.81 -14.41
CA TYR A 185 3.70 -6.90 -13.26
C TYR A 185 4.96 -7.12 -12.43
N GLY A 186 5.29 -6.14 -11.63
CA GLY A 186 6.33 -6.22 -10.61
C GLY A 186 5.74 -6.05 -9.21
N ILE A 187 6.53 -6.43 -8.21
CA ILE A 187 6.18 -6.33 -6.78
C ILE A 187 7.26 -5.52 -6.08
N ILE A 188 6.87 -4.49 -5.38
CA ILE A 188 7.75 -3.62 -4.59
C ILE A 188 7.13 -3.39 -3.19
N PRO A 189 7.93 -3.01 -2.19
CA PRO A 189 7.39 -2.76 -0.85
C PRO A 189 6.46 -1.54 -0.84
N TYR A 190 5.72 -1.37 0.26
CA TYR A 190 5.06 -0.09 0.53
C TYR A 190 6.09 1.04 0.60
N PRO A 191 5.71 2.24 0.15
CA PRO A 191 6.60 3.39 0.27
C PRO A 191 6.78 3.75 1.75
N LYS A 192 7.98 4.16 2.10
CA LYS A 192 8.29 4.70 3.42
C LYS A 192 7.94 6.20 3.50
N TRP A 193 8.02 6.75 4.70
CA TRP A 193 7.70 8.16 4.95
C TRP A 193 8.64 9.11 4.21
N ASP A 194 9.94 8.93 4.41
CA ASP A 194 11.00 9.72 3.80
C ASP A 194 12.28 8.88 3.57
N GLU A 195 13.30 9.49 2.99
CA GLU A 195 14.56 8.81 2.71
C GLU A 195 15.39 8.52 3.96
N ALA A 196 15.14 9.22 5.07
CA ALA A 196 15.89 9.07 6.31
C ALA A 196 15.45 7.85 7.14
N GLN A 197 14.25 7.31 6.86
CA GLN A 197 13.68 6.15 7.55
C GLN A 197 14.48 4.85 7.22
#